data_f8700060f26c6a3a02adb16665d4c0ad
#
_entry.id   f8700060f26c6a3a02adb16665d4c0ad
#
_cell.length_a   1.000
_cell.length_b   1.000
_cell.length_c   1.000
_cell.angle_alpha   90.00
_cell.angle_beta   90.00
_cell.angle_gamma   90.00
#
_symmetry.space_group_name_H-M   'P 1'
#
loop_
_entity.id
_entity.type
_entity.pdbx_description
1 polymer ?
#
loop_
_entity_poly.entity_id
_entity_poly.type
_entity_poly.pdbx_seq_one_letter_code
_entity_poly.pdbx_strand_id
1 'polypeptide(L)'
;MRKVIFVLLDGSRVDSINKYLEEGHLPNLKSVIENEGSIQNAVSVFPSTTGPAYIPFLMGLYPGNANLPGIRWFDKYKFAQNKSHYNSHRSYVGIESVFLNSDIKKSKKTIFESIDKSRSIFNEITRGLRAEFDMTKMSKIYYKMKSHFYGSNDIDSVAFKKLLTAMDTDAEFIFCCIHGLFYNLAYL
;
A
#
# COMPACT_ATOMS: atom_id res chain seq x y z
N MET A 1 -10.10 23.45 -4.57
CA MET A 1 -10.59 22.08 -4.34
C MET A 1 -9.74 21.47 -3.23
N ARG A 2 -10.33 20.81 -2.22
CA ARG A 2 -9.53 20.12 -1.18
C ARG A 2 -9.04 18.81 -1.74
N LYS A 3 -7.74 18.51 -1.53
CA LYS A 3 -7.09 17.28 -1.98
C LYS A 3 -6.49 16.55 -0.78
N VAL A 4 -6.73 15.24 -0.69
CA VAL A 4 -6.11 14.39 0.34
C VAL A 4 -5.02 13.57 -0.32
N ILE A 5 -3.81 13.66 0.20
CA ILE A 5 -2.66 12.88 -0.23
C ILE A 5 -2.27 11.96 0.91
N PHE A 6 -2.37 10.66 0.69
CA PHE A 6 -1.96 9.63 1.64
C PHE A 6 -0.67 8.98 1.15
N VAL A 7 0.44 9.22 1.84
CA VAL A 7 1.73 8.61 1.54
C VAL A 7 2.03 7.55 2.58
N LEU A 8 2.14 6.31 2.14
CA LEU A 8 2.53 5.17 2.97
C LEU A 8 4.00 4.86 2.74
N LEU A 9 4.81 4.95 3.79
CA LEU A 9 6.21 4.54 3.79
C LEU A 9 6.27 3.10 4.29
N ASP A 10 6.28 2.13 3.36
CA ASP A 10 6.25 0.71 3.69
C ASP A 10 7.57 0.28 4.36
N GLY A 11 7.46 -0.44 5.49
CA GLY A 11 8.61 -0.88 6.28
C GLY A 11 9.29 0.20 7.12
N SER A 12 8.79 1.45 7.14
CA SER A 12 9.37 2.47 7.99
C SER A 12 9.06 2.23 9.48
N ARG A 13 10.06 2.46 10.33
CA ARG A 13 9.96 2.31 11.78
C ARG A 13 9.87 3.68 12.45
N VAL A 14 9.07 3.77 13.51
CA VAL A 14 8.88 5.02 14.26
C VAL A 14 10.20 5.55 14.82
N ASP A 15 11.03 4.65 15.38
CA ASP A 15 12.34 5.02 15.93
C ASP A 15 13.28 5.59 14.88
N SER A 16 13.30 5.01 13.67
CA SER A 16 14.12 5.51 12.56
C SER A 16 13.65 6.89 12.08
N ILE A 17 12.34 7.08 11.92
CA ILE A 17 11.78 8.38 11.52
C ILE A 17 12.10 9.46 12.56
N ASN A 18 11.89 9.17 13.85
CA ASN A 18 12.22 10.11 14.93
C ASN A 18 13.69 10.49 14.94
N LYS A 19 14.59 9.49 14.81
CA LYS A 19 16.02 9.73 14.70
C LYS A 19 16.37 10.66 13.54
N TYR A 20 15.83 10.41 12.33
CA TYR A 20 16.09 11.27 11.17
C TYR A 20 15.53 12.68 11.30
N LEU A 21 14.41 12.86 12.02
CA LEU A 21 13.89 14.19 12.35
C LEU A 21 14.78 14.92 13.32
N GLU A 22 15.28 14.24 14.37
CA GLU A 22 16.20 14.80 15.37
C GLU A 22 17.55 15.17 14.76
N GLU A 23 18.12 14.32 13.90
CA GLU A 23 19.38 14.53 13.21
C GLU A 23 19.29 15.56 12.07
N GLY A 24 18.10 16.07 11.76
CA GLY A 24 17.88 17.08 10.72
C GLY A 24 17.92 16.53 9.28
N HIS A 25 17.84 15.22 9.08
CA HIS A 25 17.82 14.61 7.75
C HIS A 25 16.47 14.78 7.01
N LEU A 26 15.42 15.16 7.72
CA LEU A 26 14.08 15.38 7.17
C LEU A 26 13.57 16.81 7.44
N PRO A 27 14.28 17.85 6.96
CA PRO A 27 14.00 19.25 7.34
C PRO A 27 12.61 19.72 6.89
N ASN A 28 12.16 19.32 5.69
CA ASN A 28 10.86 19.70 5.17
C ASN A 28 9.72 19.03 5.95
N LEU A 29 9.86 17.74 6.28
CA LEU A 29 8.87 17.02 7.08
C LEU A 29 8.80 17.62 8.50
N LYS A 30 9.94 17.93 9.09
CA LYS A 30 10.04 18.59 10.39
C LYS A 30 9.29 19.93 10.38
N SER A 31 9.53 20.75 9.37
CA SER A 31 8.86 22.04 9.20
C SER A 31 7.33 21.92 9.11
N VAL A 32 6.83 20.94 8.33
CA VAL A 32 5.37 20.68 8.23
C VAL A 32 4.80 20.25 9.58
N ILE A 33 5.47 19.35 10.30
CA ILE A 33 5.02 18.88 11.61
C ILE A 33 4.95 20.04 12.62
N GLU A 34 5.97 20.91 12.66
CA GLU A 34 6.07 22.00 13.62
C GLU A 34 5.09 23.15 13.34
N ASN A 35 4.77 23.43 12.08
CA ASN A 35 3.97 24.61 11.70
C ASN A 35 2.51 24.27 11.39
N GLU A 36 2.21 23.13 10.78
CA GLU A 36 0.88 22.85 10.22
C GLU A 36 0.37 21.45 10.53
N GLY A 37 1.21 20.58 11.11
CA GLY A 37 0.90 19.18 11.30
C GLY A 37 1.05 18.68 12.74
N SER A 38 1.03 17.35 12.85
CA SER A 38 1.35 16.65 14.10
C SER A 38 1.94 15.29 13.81
N ILE A 39 2.70 14.74 14.76
CA ILE A 39 3.20 13.36 14.72
C ILE A 39 2.50 12.55 15.81
N GLN A 40 2.06 11.34 15.47
CA GLN A 40 1.41 10.43 16.40
C GLN A 40 1.94 9.02 16.20
N ASN A 41 2.18 8.32 17.32
CA ASN A 41 2.54 6.92 17.28
C ASN A 41 1.29 6.07 17.16
N ALA A 42 1.35 5.07 16.28
CA ALA A 42 0.27 4.11 16.09
C ALA A 42 0.83 2.68 16.05
N VAL A 43 -0.02 1.73 16.32
CA VAL A 43 0.29 0.29 16.19
C VAL A 43 -0.40 -0.24 14.95
N SER A 44 0.35 -0.96 14.12
CA SER A 44 -0.21 -1.61 12.94
C SER A 44 -1.19 -2.71 13.32
N VAL A 45 -2.11 -3.01 12.40
CA VAL A 45 -2.99 -4.18 12.52
C VAL A 45 -2.23 -5.49 12.35
N PHE A 46 -2.78 -6.58 12.86
CA PHE A 46 -2.28 -7.91 12.58
C PHE A 46 -3.10 -8.56 11.45
N PRO A 47 -2.46 -9.16 10.44
CA PRO A 47 -1.01 -9.17 10.19
C PRO A 47 -0.52 -7.84 9.58
N SER A 48 0.68 -7.39 10.00
CA SER A 48 1.32 -6.16 9.53
C SER A 48 2.11 -6.37 8.23
N THR A 49 1.56 -7.15 7.31
CA THR A 49 2.19 -7.44 6.01
C THR A 49 1.60 -6.58 4.90
N THR A 50 2.42 -6.26 3.90
CA THR A 50 2.00 -5.56 2.67
C THR A 50 0.71 -6.18 2.09
N GLY A 51 -0.24 -5.34 1.75
CA GLY A 51 -1.58 -5.74 1.30
C GLY A 51 -2.58 -5.80 2.47
N PRO A 52 -2.60 -6.82 3.33
CA PRO A 52 -3.50 -6.86 4.50
C PRO A 52 -3.41 -5.62 5.39
N ALA A 53 -2.21 -5.11 5.67
CA ALA A 53 -2.02 -3.91 6.48
C ALA A 53 -2.53 -2.62 5.83
N TYR A 54 -2.82 -2.61 4.54
CA TYR A 54 -3.40 -1.44 3.85
C TYR A 54 -4.93 -1.35 4.00
N ILE A 55 -5.58 -2.44 4.39
CA ILE A 55 -7.04 -2.52 4.55
C ILE A 55 -7.61 -1.43 5.48
N PRO A 56 -7.04 -1.15 6.66
CA PRO A 56 -7.55 -0.07 7.52
C PRO A 56 -7.59 1.29 6.83
N PHE A 57 -6.55 1.63 6.06
CA PHE A 57 -6.43 2.92 5.38
C PHE A 57 -7.38 3.04 4.19
N LEU A 58 -7.63 1.94 3.48
CA LEU A 58 -8.38 1.95 2.24
C LEU A 58 -9.85 1.52 2.41
N MET A 59 -10.20 0.92 3.55
CA MET A 59 -11.54 0.38 3.78
C MET A 59 -12.09 0.66 5.19
N GLY A 60 -11.28 1.18 6.13
CA GLY A 60 -11.69 1.36 7.53
C GLY A 60 -12.03 0.05 8.26
N LEU A 61 -11.42 -1.08 7.86
CA LEU A 61 -11.71 -2.41 8.36
C LEU A 61 -10.45 -3.11 8.86
N TYR A 62 -10.62 -4.13 9.71
CA TYR A 62 -9.55 -5.10 9.95
C TYR A 62 -9.41 -6.06 8.76
N PRO A 63 -8.20 -6.58 8.48
CA PRO A 63 -7.91 -7.46 7.34
C PRO A 63 -8.86 -8.67 7.25
N GLY A 64 -9.12 -9.35 8.36
CA GLY A 64 -10.05 -10.49 8.39
C GLY A 64 -11.48 -10.12 8.00
N ASN A 65 -11.95 -8.91 8.35
CA ASN A 65 -13.29 -8.44 7.98
C ASN A 65 -13.42 -8.11 6.49
N ALA A 66 -12.29 -7.84 5.83
CA ALA A 66 -12.19 -7.64 4.39
C ALA A 66 -11.94 -8.94 3.61
N ASN A 67 -11.91 -10.11 4.28
CA ASN A 67 -11.57 -11.41 3.72
C ASN A 67 -10.11 -11.55 3.28
N LEU A 68 -9.18 -10.79 3.90
CA LEU A 68 -7.75 -10.84 3.65
C LEU A 68 -6.98 -11.07 4.97
N PRO A 69 -7.16 -12.25 5.63
CA PRO A 69 -6.61 -12.48 6.97
C PRO A 69 -5.09 -12.60 6.99
N GLY A 70 -4.42 -12.63 5.84
CA GLY A 70 -2.98 -12.73 5.73
C GLY A 70 -2.51 -12.67 4.28
N ILE A 71 -1.18 -12.61 4.10
CA ILE A 71 -0.55 -12.67 2.77
C ILE A 71 -0.56 -14.09 2.19
N ARG A 72 -0.60 -15.09 3.07
CA ARG A 72 -0.84 -16.51 2.75
C ARG A 72 -1.75 -17.10 3.80
N TRP A 73 -2.76 -17.83 3.36
CA TRP A 73 -3.72 -18.45 4.28
C TRP A 73 -4.46 -19.62 3.64
N PHE A 74 -5.06 -20.45 4.49
CA PHE A 74 -5.83 -21.60 4.06
C PHE A 74 -7.32 -21.42 4.40
N ASP A 75 -8.17 -21.50 3.38
CA ASP A 75 -9.62 -21.36 3.52
C ASP A 75 -10.25 -22.71 3.93
N LYS A 76 -10.44 -22.88 5.22
CA LYS A 76 -11.00 -24.09 5.81
C LYS A 76 -12.42 -24.39 5.30
N TYR A 77 -13.21 -23.33 5.07
CA TYR A 77 -14.59 -23.49 4.61
C TYR A 77 -14.65 -23.98 3.17
N LYS A 78 -13.86 -23.40 2.28
CA LYS A 78 -13.73 -23.89 0.90
C LYS A 78 -13.19 -25.31 0.85
N PHE A 79 -12.22 -25.64 1.68
CA PHE A 79 -11.70 -26.99 1.77
C PHE A 79 -12.76 -27.99 2.25
N ALA A 80 -13.54 -27.65 3.27
CA ALA A 80 -14.62 -28.51 3.76
C ALA A 80 -15.68 -28.80 2.70
N GLN A 81 -15.98 -27.81 1.84
CA GLN A 81 -16.96 -27.96 0.77
C GLN A 81 -16.42 -28.78 -0.42
N ASN A 82 -15.22 -28.52 -0.88
CA ASN A 82 -14.71 -29.03 -2.14
C ASN A 82 -13.59 -30.06 -1.96
N LYS A 83 -13.05 -30.24 -0.75
CA LYS A 83 -11.88 -31.10 -0.42
C LYS A 83 -10.67 -30.89 -1.35
N SER A 84 -10.57 -29.68 -1.95
CA SER A 84 -9.50 -29.32 -2.87
C SER A 84 -8.49 -28.40 -2.17
N HIS A 85 -7.27 -28.86 -1.98
CA HIS A 85 -6.20 -28.06 -1.43
C HIS A 85 -5.84 -26.87 -2.32
N TYR A 86 -5.83 -27.05 -3.64
CA TYR A 86 -5.46 -26.02 -4.60
C TYR A 86 -6.39 -24.80 -4.52
N ASN A 87 -7.71 -25.04 -4.48
CA ASN A 87 -8.70 -23.95 -4.42
C ASN A 87 -8.86 -23.33 -3.03
N SER A 88 -8.32 -23.97 -2.00
CA SER A 88 -8.45 -23.54 -0.60
C SER A 88 -7.24 -22.77 -0.10
N HIS A 89 -6.11 -22.87 -0.77
CA HIS A 89 -4.92 -22.08 -0.48
C HIS A 89 -4.98 -20.72 -1.18
N ARG A 90 -4.65 -19.67 -0.44
CA ARG A 90 -4.54 -18.30 -0.95
C ARG A 90 -3.14 -17.78 -0.71
N SER A 91 -2.58 -17.13 -1.73
CA SER A 91 -1.31 -16.44 -1.67
C SER A 91 -1.41 -15.14 -2.46
N TYR A 92 -0.78 -14.09 -1.97
CA TYR A 92 -0.70 -12.78 -2.63
C TYR A 92 0.75 -12.34 -2.78
N VAL A 93 1.67 -13.31 -2.84
CA VAL A 93 3.10 -13.09 -3.01
C VAL A 93 3.47 -13.09 -4.48
N GLY A 94 4.27 -12.11 -4.92
CA GLY A 94 4.72 -12.02 -6.30
C GLY A 94 3.56 -11.85 -7.29
N ILE A 95 3.51 -12.71 -8.31
CA ILE A 95 2.48 -12.66 -9.36
C ILE A 95 1.08 -12.95 -8.81
N GLU A 96 0.97 -13.76 -7.76
CA GLU A 96 -0.31 -14.10 -7.13
C GLU A 96 -1.03 -12.90 -6.50
N SER A 97 -0.33 -11.79 -6.30
CA SER A 97 -0.92 -10.53 -5.80
C SER A 97 -2.05 -9.99 -6.70
N VAL A 98 -2.11 -10.39 -7.97
CA VAL A 98 -3.19 -10.02 -8.89
C VAL A 98 -4.57 -10.52 -8.42
N PHE A 99 -4.62 -11.59 -7.64
CA PHE A 99 -5.87 -12.14 -7.09
C PHE A 99 -6.38 -11.39 -5.86
N LEU A 100 -5.54 -10.57 -5.21
CA LEU A 100 -5.88 -9.89 -3.97
C LEU A 100 -7.19 -9.08 -4.09
N ASN A 101 -7.34 -8.30 -5.15
CA ASN A 101 -8.52 -7.46 -5.35
C ASN A 101 -9.81 -8.26 -5.56
N SER A 102 -9.73 -9.46 -6.14
CA SER A 102 -10.89 -10.34 -6.35
C SER A 102 -11.36 -11.04 -5.08
N ASP A 103 -10.43 -11.25 -4.14
CA ASP A 103 -10.71 -11.91 -2.86
C ASP A 103 -11.24 -10.95 -1.79
N ILE A 104 -11.11 -9.64 -1.97
CA ILE A 104 -11.70 -8.64 -1.07
C ILE A 104 -13.23 -8.82 -1.01
N LYS A 105 -13.77 -8.83 0.19
CA LYS A 105 -15.20 -9.01 0.46
C LYS A 105 -16.05 -8.02 -0.35
N LYS A 106 -16.87 -8.53 -1.28
CA LYS A 106 -17.65 -7.72 -2.24
C LYS A 106 -18.65 -6.76 -1.57
N SER A 107 -19.18 -7.12 -0.40
CA SER A 107 -20.13 -6.28 0.34
C SER A 107 -19.49 -5.08 1.07
N LYS A 108 -18.18 -4.92 1.00
CA LYS A 108 -17.44 -3.82 1.63
C LYS A 108 -16.76 -2.98 0.56
N LYS A 109 -16.96 -1.67 0.63
CA LYS A 109 -16.38 -0.72 -0.34
C LYS A 109 -14.95 -0.36 0.04
N THR A 110 -14.12 -0.10 -0.96
CA THR A 110 -12.86 0.60 -0.81
C THR A 110 -13.09 2.11 -0.91
N ILE A 111 -12.10 2.90 -0.51
CA ILE A 111 -12.14 4.36 -0.69
C ILE A 111 -12.25 4.74 -2.17
N PHE A 112 -11.67 3.95 -3.08
CA PHE A 112 -11.74 4.15 -4.52
C PHE A 112 -13.13 3.91 -5.12
N GLU A 113 -13.97 3.13 -4.44
CA GLU A 113 -15.39 2.94 -4.79
C GLU A 113 -16.28 4.05 -4.24
N SER A 114 -15.70 4.97 -3.44
CA SER A 114 -16.42 6.08 -2.81
C SER A 114 -15.97 7.45 -3.34
N ILE A 115 -14.77 7.55 -3.89
CA ILE A 115 -14.18 8.78 -4.43
C ILE A 115 -13.73 8.53 -5.86
N ASP A 116 -14.54 8.97 -6.83
CA ASP A 116 -14.29 8.73 -8.26
C ASP A 116 -12.98 9.35 -8.77
N LYS A 117 -12.64 10.56 -8.25
CA LYS A 117 -11.42 11.28 -8.62
C LYS A 117 -10.24 10.86 -7.75
N SER A 118 -9.94 9.56 -7.76
CA SER A 118 -8.81 9.00 -7.02
C SER A 118 -7.65 8.69 -7.95
N ARG A 119 -6.42 8.69 -7.40
CA ARG A 119 -5.20 8.17 -8.06
C ARG A 119 -4.50 7.21 -7.13
N SER A 120 -3.85 6.20 -7.71
CA SER A 120 -3.11 5.21 -6.94
C SER A 120 -1.74 4.96 -7.53
N ILE A 121 -0.72 4.86 -6.67
CA ILE A 121 0.68 4.70 -7.04
C ILE A 121 1.26 3.57 -6.19
N PHE A 122 1.73 2.50 -6.85
CA PHE A 122 2.31 1.30 -6.23
C PHE A 122 1.45 0.65 -5.12
N ASN A 123 0.14 0.72 -5.24
CA ASN A 123 -0.80 0.11 -4.31
C ASN A 123 -1.27 -1.26 -4.81
N GLU A 124 -1.35 -2.24 -3.93
CA GLU A 124 -1.87 -3.58 -4.26
C GLU A 124 -3.41 -3.62 -4.29
N ILE A 125 -4.06 -2.78 -3.49
CA ILE A 125 -5.51 -2.72 -3.38
C ILE A 125 -6.02 -1.61 -4.28
N THR A 126 -6.55 -1.98 -5.43
CA THR A 126 -7.01 -1.04 -6.46
C THR A 126 -8.46 -1.29 -6.88
N ARG A 127 -9.21 -2.14 -6.17
CA ARG A 127 -10.61 -2.39 -6.48
C ARG A 127 -11.42 -1.09 -6.42
N GLY A 128 -12.20 -0.83 -7.47
CA GLY A 128 -12.99 0.40 -7.63
C GLY A 128 -12.25 1.53 -8.33
N LEU A 129 -10.92 1.47 -8.42
CA LEU A 129 -10.13 2.44 -9.15
C LEU A 129 -10.26 2.19 -10.67
N ARG A 130 -10.50 3.24 -11.45
CA ARG A 130 -10.44 3.17 -12.91
C ARG A 130 -9.02 2.83 -13.36
N ALA A 131 -8.90 2.05 -14.42
CA ALA A 131 -7.61 1.53 -14.89
C ALA A 131 -6.59 2.63 -15.24
N GLU A 132 -7.06 3.74 -15.82
CA GLU A 132 -6.26 4.92 -16.18
C GLU A 132 -5.77 5.71 -14.96
N PHE A 133 -6.38 5.51 -13.80
CA PHE A 133 -6.05 6.20 -12.54
C PHE A 133 -5.08 5.41 -11.66
N ASP A 134 -4.83 4.14 -11.99
CA ASP A 134 -3.70 3.38 -11.44
C ASP A 134 -2.43 3.73 -12.23
N MET A 135 -1.71 4.73 -11.73
CA MET A 135 -0.56 5.33 -12.42
C MET A 135 0.65 4.39 -12.55
N THR A 136 0.60 3.24 -11.89
CA THR A 136 1.68 2.24 -11.90
C THR A 136 1.25 0.87 -12.39
N LYS A 137 0.01 0.69 -12.84
CA LYS A 137 -0.58 -0.59 -13.23
C LYS A 137 0.31 -1.41 -14.17
N MET A 138 0.84 -0.79 -15.22
CA MET A 138 1.67 -1.47 -16.22
C MET A 138 3.12 -1.69 -15.78
N SER A 139 3.60 -0.91 -14.84
CA SER A 139 5.01 -0.91 -14.41
C SER A 139 5.27 -1.64 -13.10
N LYS A 140 4.23 -1.94 -12.31
CA LYS A 140 4.35 -2.58 -10.98
C LYS A 140 5.21 -3.86 -11.01
N ILE A 141 4.89 -4.77 -11.92
CA ILE A 141 5.58 -6.07 -12.01
C ILE A 141 7.05 -5.85 -12.39
N TYR A 142 7.30 -4.99 -13.38
CA TYR A 142 8.66 -4.68 -13.83
C TYR A 142 9.52 -4.10 -12.69
N TYR A 143 9.03 -3.07 -11.99
CA TYR A 143 9.79 -2.45 -10.90
C TYR A 143 9.94 -3.36 -9.69
N LYS A 144 8.95 -4.20 -9.37
CA LYS A 144 9.06 -5.20 -8.32
C LYS A 144 10.13 -6.25 -8.62
N MET A 145 10.15 -6.76 -9.85
CA MET A 145 11.18 -7.71 -10.29
C MET A 145 12.56 -7.05 -10.28
N LYS A 146 12.67 -5.84 -10.84
CA LYS A 146 13.91 -5.08 -10.87
C LYS A 146 14.46 -4.83 -9.47
N SER A 147 13.63 -4.38 -8.54
CA SER A 147 14.00 -4.15 -7.15
C SER A 147 14.44 -5.43 -6.45
N HIS A 148 13.73 -6.55 -6.68
CA HIS A 148 14.06 -7.83 -6.07
C HIS A 148 15.42 -8.40 -6.55
N PHE A 149 15.74 -8.28 -7.84
CA PHE A 149 16.95 -8.86 -8.42
C PHE A 149 18.16 -7.94 -8.38
N TYR A 150 17.97 -6.63 -8.44
CA TYR A 150 19.06 -5.66 -8.60
C TYR A 150 19.19 -4.68 -7.43
N GLY A 151 18.34 -4.78 -6.39
CA GLY A 151 18.40 -3.89 -5.22
C GLY A 151 18.26 -2.39 -5.58
N SER A 152 17.53 -2.06 -6.63
CA SER A 152 17.51 -0.70 -7.14
C SER A 152 16.49 0.18 -6.39
N ASN A 153 16.91 1.39 -6.01
CA ASN A 153 16.06 2.42 -5.41
C ASN A 153 15.16 3.15 -6.44
N ASP A 154 15.15 2.69 -7.69
CA ASP A 154 14.42 3.34 -8.78
C ASP A 154 12.89 3.39 -8.53
N ILE A 155 12.37 2.41 -7.78
CA ILE A 155 10.93 2.33 -7.49
C ILE A 155 10.43 3.57 -6.76
N ASP A 156 11.18 4.07 -5.79
CA ASP A 156 10.81 5.26 -5.01
C ASP A 156 10.90 6.53 -5.84
N SER A 157 11.93 6.66 -6.66
CA SER A 157 12.06 7.79 -7.59
C SER A 157 10.89 7.84 -8.58
N VAL A 158 10.44 6.67 -9.06
CA VAL A 158 9.25 6.57 -9.91
C VAL A 158 7.99 6.91 -9.14
N ALA A 159 7.85 6.43 -7.90
CA ALA A 159 6.72 6.75 -7.04
C ALA A 159 6.59 8.26 -6.82
N PHE A 160 7.68 8.94 -6.47
CA PHE A 160 7.70 10.39 -6.28
C PHE A 160 7.36 11.16 -7.56
N LYS A 161 7.93 10.79 -8.71
CA LYS A 161 7.59 11.42 -10.00
C LYS A 161 6.10 11.27 -10.32
N LYS A 162 5.53 10.08 -10.10
CA LYS A 162 4.11 9.82 -10.30
C LYS A 162 3.24 10.58 -9.29
N LEU A 163 3.69 10.70 -8.05
CA LEU A 163 3.00 11.48 -7.03
C LEU A 163 2.89 12.96 -7.44
N LEU A 164 4.00 13.58 -7.85
CA LEU A 164 4.01 14.95 -8.35
C LEU A 164 3.05 15.12 -9.54
N THR A 165 3.12 14.21 -10.53
CA THR A 165 2.18 14.22 -11.65
C THR A 165 0.71 14.11 -11.19
N ALA A 166 0.41 13.25 -10.20
CA ALA A 166 -0.94 13.09 -9.66
C ALA A 166 -1.42 14.35 -8.93
N MET A 167 -0.52 15.07 -8.28
CA MET A 167 -0.83 16.33 -7.59
C MET A 167 -1.28 17.43 -8.56
N ASP A 168 -0.81 17.41 -9.80
CA ASP A 168 -1.18 18.38 -10.83
C ASP A 168 -2.52 18.03 -11.53
N THR A 169 -3.16 16.92 -11.17
CA THR A 169 -4.47 16.52 -11.71
C THR A 169 -5.63 17.07 -10.88
N ASP A 170 -6.85 16.80 -11.33
CA ASP A 170 -8.11 17.08 -10.62
C ASP A 170 -8.43 16.04 -9.51
N ALA A 171 -7.48 15.20 -9.11
CA ALA A 171 -7.68 14.19 -8.08
C ALA A 171 -8.09 14.81 -6.74
N GLU A 172 -9.07 14.19 -6.09
CA GLU A 172 -9.53 14.51 -4.73
C GLU A 172 -8.82 13.64 -3.68
N PHE A 173 -8.44 12.42 -4.07
CA PHE A 173 -7.69 11.48 -3.23
C PHE A 173 -6.52 10.87 -4.00
N ILE A 174 -5.34 10.86 -3.40
CA ILE A 174 -4.14 10.24 -3.94
C ILE A 174 -3.58 9.28 -2.89
N PHE A 175 -3.42 8.02 -3.24
CA PHE A 175 -2.72 7.03 -2.43
C PHE A 175 -1.38 6.70 -3.09
N CYS A 176 -0.27 6.91 -2.38
CA CYS A 176 1.07 6.60 -2.83
C CYS A 176 1.78 5.71 -1.83
N CYS A 177 2.28 4.56 -2.29
CA CYS A 177 3.14 3.69 -1.50
C CYS A 177 4.59 3.82 -1.93
N ILE A 178 5.47 4.04 -0.95
CA ILE A 178 6.93 4.11 -1.09
C ILE A 178 7.50 2.83 -0.48
N HIS A 179 8.17 2.02 -1.29
CA HIS A 179 8.63 0.68 -0.91
C HIS A 179 10.12 0.59 -0.56
N GLY A 180 10.93 1.59 -0.90
CA GLY A 180 12.39 1.52 -0.85
C GLY A 180 12.97 1.42 0.56
N LEU A 181 12.26 1.88 1.56
CA LEU A 181 12.68 1.72 2.95
C LEU A 181 12.76 0.25 3.37
N PHE A 182 11.87 -0.60 2.85
CA PHE A 182 11.90 -2.03 3.11
C PHE A 182 13.16 -2.70 2.56
N TYR A 183 13.63 -2.31 1.37
CA TYR A 183 14.80 -2.91 0.73
C TYR A 183 16.12 -2.43 1.34
N ASN A 184 16.20 -1.20 1.84
CA ASN A 184 17.40 -0.66 2.46
C ASN A 184 17.63 -1.13 3.89
N LEU A 185 16.55 -1.39 4.65
CA LEU A 185 16.63 -1.88 6.03
C LEU A 185 16.86 -3.39 6.16
N ALA A 186 16.62 -4.17 5.11
CA ALA A 186 16.89 -5.61 5.11
C ALA A 186 18.39 -5.94 4.95
N TYR A 187 19.25 -4.95 4.67
CA TYR A 187 20.69 -5.08 4.49
C TYR A 187 21.52 -4.35 5.57
N LEU A 188 20.89 -3.78 6.60
CA LEU A 188 21.52 -3.25 7.80
C LEU A 188 21.25 -4.14 9.01
#